data_8e237fde719453aed7ed1b04fcaa4447
#
_entry.id   8e237fde719453aed7ed1b04fcaa4447
#
_cell.length_a   1.000
_cell.length_b   1.000
_cell.length_c   1.000
_cell.angle_alpha   90.00
_cell.angle_beta   90.00
_cell.angle_gamma   90.00
#
_symmetry.space_group_name_H-M   'P 1'
#
loop_
_entity.id
_entity.type
_entity.pdbx_description
1 polymer ?
#
loop_
_entity_poly.entity_id
_entity_poly.type
_entity_poly.pdbx_seq_one_letter_code
_entity_poly.pdbx_strand_id
1 'polypeptide(L)'
;MANLNFKHLRYFWMVAKSGSIARASERLHLTPQSISGQLSEFEGALGVDLFRRVGRGLELTETGQRMLGYAEQIFSIGDELLESIRSDSQSQSVTFRVGIADSVPKMVAYRLVEPSLGFEEPVRLVCREGRLTTLLGDLAVHRLDMVIADRPMPENLNVRGYDHFLGESGVSIFGAKSLPGNGGRSFPQSLDGVPFLLPGVEVALHARLMRWFESERLHPRIVGEFDDTALMMAFGQAGAGYFAAPTAIEATIIRQHEVQVLGRIEAVREQIYAITTERKLTHPIITAICRFAQHDIFGGTNTPKKRKPSGK
;
A
#
# COMPACT_ATOMS: atom_id res chain seq x y z
N MET A 1 29.74 9.73 23.75
CA MET A 1 28.69 9.60 22.72
C MET A 1 28.61 10.93 21.99
N ALA A 2 28.80 10.94 20.67
CA ALA A 2 28.64 12.17 19.90
C ALA A 2 27.18 12.62 20.04
N ASN A 3 26.99 13.82 20.56
CA ASN A 3 25.63 14.36 20.74
C ASN A 3 25.17 14.92 19.40
N LEU A 4 24.09 14.38 18.81
CA LEU A 4 23.55 14.83 17.52
C LEU A 4 23.07 16.28 17.65
N ASN A 5 23.67 17.18 16.85
CA ASN A 5 23.22 18.56 16.79
C ASN A 5 22.04 18.71 15.82
N PHE A 6 20.81 18.82 16.36
CA PHE A 6 19.59 18.94 15.57
C PHE A 6 19.55 20.19 14.69
N LYS A 7 20.24 21.27 15.05
CA LYS A 7 20.33 22.48 14.24
C LYS A 7 21.16 22.23 12.99
N HIS A 8 22.30 21.55 13.12
CA HIS A 8 23.14 21.16 11.98
C HIS A 8 22.43 20.13 11.10
N LEU A 9 21.75 19.15 11.71
CA LEU A 9 20.92 18.18 10.99
C LEU A 9 19.83 18.88 10.15
N ARG A 10 19.20 19.95 10.66
CA ARG A 10 18.22 20.75 9.93
C ARG A 10 18.83 21.46 8.74
N TYR A 11 20.05 21.99 8.87
CA TYR A 11 20.75 22.62 7.76
C TYR A 11 21.12 21.61 6.68
N PHE A 12 21.65 20.45 7.08
CA PHE A 12 21.90 19.33 6.17
C PHE A 12 20.63 18.94 5.42
N TRP A 13 19.55 18.69 6.13
CA TRP A 13 18.24 18.30 5.56
C TRP A 13 17.72 19.34 4.58
N MET A 14 17.78 20.61 4.92
CA MET A 14 17.31 21.70 4.05
C MET A 14 18.15 21.82 2.78
N VAL A 15 19.48 21.66 2.86
CA VAL A 15 20.37 21.69 1.69
C VAL A 15 20.10 20.48 0.79
N ALA A 16 19.95 19.30 1.36
CA ALA A 16 19.63 18.07 0.62
C ALA A 16 18.30 18.21 -0.15
N LYS A 17 17.26 18.73 0.49
CA LYS A 17 15.93 18.98 -0.11
C LYS A 17 15.93 20.07 -1.17
N SER A 18 16.72 21.11 -0.97
CA SER A 18 16.79 22.26 -1.92
C SER A 18 17.72 22.00 -3.11
N GLY A 19 18.60 20.99 -3.01
CA GLY A 19 19.60 20.67 -4.01
C GLY A 19 20.72 21.71 -4.15
N SER A 20 20.73 22.77 -3.32
CA SER A 20 21.83 23.77 -3.30
C SER A 20 21.85 24.54 -1.98
N ILE A 21 23.08 24.95 -1.57
CA ILE A 21 23.28 25.79 -0.39
C ILE A 21 22.62 27.17 -0.56
N ALA A 22 22.64 27.75 -1.76
CA ALA A 22 22.03 29.04 -2.01
C ALA A 22 20.51 29.03 -1.76
N ARG A 23 19.79 28.05 -2.34
CA ARG A 23 18.34 27.92 -2.13
C ARG A 23 18.00 27.58 -0.67
N ALA A 24 18.82 26.79 0.01
CA ALA A 24 18.63 26.51 1.41
C ALA A 24 18.83 27.76 2.28
N SER A 25 19.81 28.61 1.93
CA SER A 25 20.09 29.85 2.66
C SER A 25 18.91 30.84 2.59
N GLU A 26 18.28 30.98 1.43
CA GLU A 26 17.07 31.80 1.27
C GLU A 26 15.93 31.32 2.16
N ARG A 27 15.67 30.01 2.20
CA ARG A 27 14.61 29.41 3.02
C ARG A 27 14.86 29.49 4.53
N LEU A 28 16.12 29.45 4.91
CA LEU A 28 16.54 29.51 6.33
C LEU A 28 16.82 30.93 6.82
N HIS A 29 16.75 31.92 5.92
CA HIS A 29 17.13 33.32 6.20
C HIS A 29 18.55 33.46 6.77
N LEU A 30 19.50 32.70 6.20
CA LEU A 30 20.90 32.65 6.57
C LEU A 30 21.80 32.97 5.35
N THR A 31 23.07 33.24 5.61
CA THR A 31 24.04 33.39 4.48
C THR A 31 24.52 32.01 4.00
N PRO A 32 24.85 31.87 2.69
CA PRO A 32 25.41 30.63 2.18
C PRO A 32 26.72 30.21 2.89
N GLN A 33 27.56 31.18 3.28
CA GLN A 33 28.80 30.93 4.03
C GLN A 33 28.50 30.32 5.41
N SER A 34 27.48 30.83 6.13
CA SER A 34 27.07 30.31 7.42
C SER A 34 26.63 28.84 7.30
N ILE A 35 25.78 28.51 6.31
CA ILE A 35 25.31 27.14 6.09
C ILE A 35 26.48 26.23 5.71
N SER A 36 27.38 26.66 4.81
CA SER A 36 28.54 25.88 4.43
C SER A 36 29.46 25.58 5.61
N GLY A 37 29.70 26.55 6.49
CA GLY A 37 30.50 26.35 7.70
C GLY A 37 29.85 25.36 8.66
N GLN A 38 28.54 25.48 8.89
CA GLN A 38 27.79 24.57 9.79
C GLN A 38 27.69 23.15 9.23
N LEU A 39 27.62 22.97 7.90
CA LEU A 39 27.69 21.65 7.27
C LEU A 39 29.06 21.01 7.47
N SER A 40 30.15 21.76 7.22
CA SER A 40 31.51 21.24 7.42
C SER A 40 31.78 20.89 8.87
N GLU A 41 31.27 21.68 9.83
CA GLU A 41 31.35 21.36 11.26
C GLU A 41 30.55 20.08 11.59
N PHE A 42 29.36 19.88 10.97
CA PHE A 42 28.55 18.70 11.16
C PHE A 42 29.24 17.44 10.60
N GLU A 43 29.76 17.49 9.37
CA GLU A 43 30.52 16.42 8.75
C GLU A 43 31.77 16.08 9.57
N GLY A 44 32.49 17.10 10.06
CA GLY A 44 33.63 16.93 10.94
C GLY A 44 33.31 16.26 12.27
N ALA A 45 32.17 16.63 12.89
CA ALA A 45 31.70 16.02 14.13
C ALA A 45 31.25 14.56 13.94
N LEU A 46 30.75 14.21 12.76
CA LEU A 46 30.34 12.85 12.40
C LEU A 46 31.52 11.99 11.89
N GLY A 47 32.60 12.63 11.44
CA GLY A 47 33.75 11.97 10.83
C GLY A 47 33.47 11.38 9.44
N VAL A 48 32.44 11.87 8.75
CA VAL A 48 32.03 11.39 7.41
C VAL A 48 31.53 12.54 6.55
N ASP A 49 31.78 12.46 5.24
CA ASP A 49 31.24 13.39 4.28
C ASP A 49 29.79 13.01 3.93
N LEU A 50 28.87 13.96 4.01
CA LEU A 50 27.46 13.80 3.65
C LEU A 50 27.18 14.28 2.23
N PHE A 51 28.01 15.23 1.75
CA PHE A 51 27.97 15.76 0.39
C PHE A 51 29.29 15.56 -0.34
N ARG A 52 29.20 15.47 -1.65
CA ARG A 52 30.36 15.55 -2.56
C ARG A 52 30.14 16.64 -3.61
N ARG A 53 31.20 17.27 -4.04
CA ARG A 53 31.14 18.25 -5.14
C ARG A 53 31.18 17.56 -6.48
N VAL A 54 30.19 17.85 -7.33
CA VAL A 54 30.13 17.35 -8.71
C VAL A 54 29.96 18.55 -9.63
N GLY A 55 31.04 18.91 -10.32
CA GLY A 55 31.08 20.11 -11.12
C GLY A 55 30.81 21.39 -10.29
N ARG A 56 29.77 22.14 -10.64
CA ARG A 56 29.29 23.30 -9.88
C ARG A 56 28.19 22.95 -8.83
N GLY A 57 27.81 21.70 -8.74
CA GLY A 57 26.72 21.21 -7.87
C GLY A 57 27.24 20.49 -6.61
N LEU A 58 26.27 20.20 -5.74
CA LEU A 58 26.46 19.44 -4.52
C LEU A 58 25.54 18.20 -4.60
N GLU A 59 26.11 17.02 -4.45
CA GLU A 59 25.39 15.74 -4.44
C GLU A 59 25.56 15.03 -3.10
N LEU A 60 24.55 14.27 -2.68
CA LEU A 60 24.67 13.44 -1.49
C LEU A 60 25.60 12.26 -1.73
N THR A 61 26.40 11.93 -0.73
CA THR A 61 27.12 10.66 -0.64
C THR A 61 26.13 9.54 -0.29
N GLU A 62 26.56 8.28 -0.34
CA GLU A 62 25.76 7.15 0.14
C GLU A 62 25.38 7.31 1.63
N THR A 63 26.33 7.78 2.46
CA THR A 63 26.08 8.12 3.86
C THR A 63 25.11 9.29 4.00
N GLY A 64 25.24 10.32 3.13
CA GLY A 64 24.31 11.43 3.04
C GLY A 64 22.88 11.00 2.70
N GLN A 65 22.70 10.08 1.76
CA GLN A 65 21.39 9.51 1.42
C GLN A 65 20.73 8.81 2.63
N ARG A 66 21.49 7.98 3.35
CA ARG A 66 21.00 7.33 4.58
C ARG A 66 20.65 8.35 5.67
N MET A 67 21.52 9.33 5.87
CA MET A 67 21.29 10.42 6.83
C MET A 67 20.05 11.25 6.48
N LEU A 68 19.80 11.51 5.19
CA LEU A 68 18.60 12.21 4.73
C LEU A 68 17.32 11.47 5.15
N GLY A 69 17.29 10.14 4.98
CA GLY A 69 16.17 9.32 5.44
C GLY A 69 15.89 9.48 6.95
N TYR A 70 16.93 9.41 7.78
CA TYR A 70 16.77 9.64 9.23
C TYR A 70 16.37 11.08 9.58
N ALA A 71 16.93 12.07 8.89
CA ALA A 71 16.55 13.47 9.11
C ALA A 71 15.08 13.74 8.78
N GLU A 72 14.59 13.16 7.69
CA GLU A 72 13.17 13.25 7.31
C GLU A 72 12.25 12.65 8.38
N GLN A 73 12.62 11.50 8.95
CA GLN A 73 11.88 10.88 10.06
C GLN A 73 11.83 11.77 11.29
N ILE A 74 12.98 12.27 11.72
CA ILE A 74 13.10 13.12 12.91
C ILE A 74 12.26 14.38 12.78
N PHE A 75 12.33 15.06 11.64
CA PHE A 75 11.56 16.29 11.43
C PHE A 75 10.07 16.03 11.22
N SER A 76 9.67 14.90 10.61
CA SER A 76 8.27 14.49 10.53
C SER A 76 7.67 14.27 11.93
N ILE A 77 8.37 13.55 12.80
CA ILE A 77 7.94 13.35 14.20
C ILE A 77 7.89 14.70 14.95
N GLY A 78 8.86 15.59 14.68
CA GLY A 78 8.84 16.96 15.25
C GLY A 78 7.64 17.79 14.82
N ASP A 79 7.26 17.70 13.55
CA ASP A 79 6.08 18.37 13.00
C ASP A 79 4.79 17.79 13.60
N GLU A 80 4.70 16.47 13.76
CA GLU A 80 3.58 15.78 14.42
C GLU A 80 3.42 16.22 15.88
N LEU A 81 4.54 16.32 16.61
CA LEU A 81 4.54 16.83 17.98
C LEU A 81 3.99 18.27 18.03
N LEU A 82 4.43 19.14 17.13
CA LEU A 82 3.94 20.52 17.07
C LEU A 82 2.45 20.60 16.67
N GLU A 83 2.01 19.73 15.75
CA GLU A 83 0.59 19.62 15.40
C GLU A 83 -0.24 19.13 16.59
N SER A 84 0.23 18.13 17.35
CA SER A 84 -0.47 17.61 18.51
C SER A 84 -0.65 18.68 19.59
N ILE A 85 0.38 19.50 19.85
CA ILE A 85 0.31 20.62 20.81
C ILE A 85 -0.64 21.74 20.33
N ARG A 86 -0.66 22.00 19.01
CA ARG A 86 -1.57 23.01 18.42
C ARG A 86 -3.02 22.54 18.35
N SER A 87 -3.24 21.25 18.20
CA SER A 87 -4.57 20.62 18.12
C SER A 87 -5.31 20.63 19.47
N ASP A 88 -4.59 20.79 20.59
CA ASP A 88 -5.18 20.86 21.94
C ASP A 88 -6.12 22.06 22.16
N SER A 89 -6.21 22.99 21.18
CA SER A 89 -7.04 24.19 21.36
C SER A 89 -8.34 24.24 20.56
N GLN A 90 -8.62 23.41 19.52
CA GLN A 90 -9.92 23.50 18.79
C GLN A 90 -10.47 22.28 18.04
N SER A 91 -9.75 21.18 17.80
CA SER A 91 -10.37 19.91 17.39
C SER A 91 -9.35 18.77 17.46
N GLN A 92 -9.54 17.86 18.41
CA GLN A 92 -8.79 16.62 18.57
C GLN A 92 -9.15 15.67 17.41
N SER A 93 -8.58 15.87 16.21
CA SER A 93 -8.70 14.90 15.14
C SER A 93 -7.41 14.08 15.03
N VAL A 94 -7.51 12.78 15.23
CA VAL A 94 -6.40 11.84 15.02
C VAL A 94 -6.16 11.68 13.52
N THR A 95 -4.96 12.02 13.03
CA THR A 95 -4.62 11.74 11.64
C THR A 95 -4.19 10.28 11.50
N PHE A 96 -4.91 9.51 10.68
CA PHE A 96 -4.59 8.14 10.34
C PHE A 96 -4.17 8.04 8.86
N ARG A 97 -2.94 7.60 8.62
CA ARG A 97 -2.30 7.53 7.29
C ARG A 97 -2.20 6.07 6.84
N VAL A 98 -2.94 5.71 5.82
CA VAL A 98 -2.94 4.35 5.27
C VAL A 98 -2.41 4.32 3.84
N GLY A 99 -1.45 3.43 3.58
CA GLY A 99 -0.99 3.07 2.24
C GLY A 99 -1.86 1.93 1.69
N ILE A 100 -2.24 2.01 0.44
CA ILE A 100 -3.02 0.99 -0.25
C ILE A 100 -2.25 0.59 -1.51
N ALA A 101 -1.82 -0.68 -1.56
CA ALA A 101 -1.11 -1.18 -2.74
C ALA A 101 -2.03 -1.11 -3.98
N ASP A 102 -1.48 -0.71 -5.12
CA ASP A 102 -2.20 -0.58 -6.40
C ASP A 102 -2.96 -1.86 -6.78
N SER A 103 -2.42 -3.02 -6.37
CA SER A 103 -3.01 -4.34 -6.56
C SER A 103 -4.28 -4.62 -5.76
N VAL A 104 -4.56 -3.84 -4.70
CA VAL A 104 -5.75 -4.01 -3.87
C VAL A 104 -6.95 -3.34 -4.52
N PRO A 105 -8.06 -4.06 -4.77
CA PRO A 105 -9.25 -3.46 -5.35
C PRO A 105 -9.79 -2.31 -4.48
N LYS A 106 -10.09 -1.17 -5.08
CA LYS A 106 -10.53 0.06 -4.39
C LYS A 106 -11.72 -0.19 -3.45
N MET A 107 -12.65 -1.05 -3.84
CA MET A 107 -13.81 -1.38 -3.03
C MET A 107 -13.45 -2.24 -1.80
N VAL A 108 -12.46 -3.11 -1.91
CA VAL A 108 -11.93 -3.84 -0.76
C VAL A 108 -11.25 -2.88 0.20
N ALA A 109 -10.40 -1.99 -0.33
CA ALA A 109 -9.72 -0.95 0.45
C ALA A 109 -10.73 -0.05 1.18
N TYR A 110 -11.77 0.44 0.48
CA TYR A 110 -12.83 1.25 1.07
C TYR A 110 -13.49 0.53 2.26
N ARG A 111 -13.97 -0.70 2.07
CA ARG A 111 -14.61 -1.47 3.14
C ARG A 111 -13.69 -1.72 4.34
N LEU A 112 -12.39 -1.87 4.11
CA LEU A 112 -11.41 -2.08 5.18
C LEU A 112 -11.18 -0.82 6.01
N VAL A 113 -11.11 0.36 5.38
CA VAL A 113 -10.79 1.62 6.08
C VAL A 113 -12.01 2.39 6.57
N GLU A 114 -13.21 2.14 6.02
CA GLU A 114 -14.46 2.79 6.42
C GLU A 114 -14.69 2.82 7.94
N PRO A 115 -14.44 1.72 8.71
CA PRO A 115 -14.62 1.72 10.16
C PRO A 115 -13.77 2.75 10.90
N SER A 116 -12.67 3.22 10.31
CA SER A 116 -11.82 4.24 10.92
C SER A 116 -12.52 5.60 11.07
N LEU A 117 -13.58 5.86 10.29
CA LEU A 117 -14.34 7.10 10.36
C LEU A 117 -15.46 7.06 11.43
N GLY A 118 -15.71 5.91 12.04
CA GLY A 118 -16.74 5.72 13.07
C GLY A 118 -16.23 5.82 14.52
N PHE A 119 -15.00 6.30 14.74
CA PHE A 119 -14.45 6.51 16.08
C PHE A 119 -15.08 7.71 16.77
N GLU A 120 -15.14 7.70 18.10
CA GLU A 120 -15.65 8.83 18.91
C GLU A 120 -14.80 10.09 18.70
N GLU A 121 -13.48 9.93 18.61
CA GLU A 121 -12.56 11.00 18.24
C GLU A 121 -12.57 11.17 16.72
N PRO A 122 -12.72 12.41 16.21
CA PRO A 122 -12.69 12.66 14.78
C PRO A 122 -11.40 12.17 14.15
N VAL A 123 -11.51 11.30 13.15
CA VAL A 123 -10.34 10.78 12.41
C VAL A 123 -10.19 11.50 11.07
N ARG A 124 -9.03 12.09 10.86
CA ARG A 124 -8.60 12.58 9.55
C ARG A 124 -7.92 11.45 8.80
N LEU A 125 -8.64 10.79 7.91
CA LEU A 125 -8.11 9.71 7.10
C LEU A 125 -7.29 10.27 5.93
N VAL A 126 -6.04 9.77 5.77
CA VAL A 126 -5.17 10.07 4.63
C VAL A 126 -4.83 8.76 3.93
N CYS A 127 -5.40 8.53 2.75
CA CYS A 127 -5.12 7.37 1.92
C CYS A 127 -4.07 7.72 0.85
N ARG A 128 -3.06 6.87 0.70
CA ARG A 128 -2.06 6.96 -0.37
C ARG A 128 -2.03 5.65 -1.13
N GLU A 129 -2.06 5.74 -2.44
CA GLU A 129 -1.94 4.59 -3.32
C GLU A 129 -0.57 4.54 -3.96
N GLY A 130 -0.10 3.34 -4.27
CA GLY A 130 1.16 3.16 -4.94
C GLY A 130 1.69 1.73 -4.90
N ARG A 131 2.88 1.53 -5.45
CA ARG A 131 3.55 0.23 -5.42
C ARG A 131 3.89 -0.18 -4.01
N LEU A 132 3.69 -1.46 -3.68
CA LEU A 132 3.94 -1.98 -2.33
C LEU A 132 5.33 -1.62 -1.79
N THR A 133 6.37 -1.71 -2.61
CA THR A 133 7.75 -1.38 -2.19
C THR A 133 7.91 0.08 -1.79
N THR A 134 7.27 1.01 -2.49
CA THR A 134 7.27 2.45 -2.17
C THR A 134 6.52 2.72 -0.86
N LEU A 135 5.34 2.12 -0.72
CA LEU A 135 4.52 2.26 0.49
C LEU A 135 5.21 1.67 1.73
N LEU A 136 5.94 0.55 1.58
CA LEU A 136 6.74 -0.02 2.67
C LEU A 136 7.92 0.89 3.05
N GLY A 137 8.51 1.59 2.08
CA GLY A 137 9.49 2.64 2.36
C GLY A 137 8.89 3.78 3.18
N ASP A 138 7.70 4.27 2.83
CA ASP A 138 6.99 5.30 3.59
C ASP A 138 6.54 4.80 4.98
N LEU A 139 6.15 3.53 5.10
CA LEU A 139 5.82 2.90 6.39
C LEU A 139 7.05 2.84 7.31
N ALA A 140 8.21 2.45 6.77
CA ALA A 140 9.45 2.35 7.53
C ALA A 140 9.92 3.69 8.11
N VAL A 141 9.56 4.79 7.46
CA VAL A 141 9.89 6.15 7.89
C VAL A 141 8.70 6.85 8.57
N HIS A 142 7.72 6.10 9.05
CA HIS A 142 6.53 6.59 9.77
C HIS A 142 5.72 7.65 9.01
N ARG A 143 5.79 7.68 7.68
CA ARG A 143 4.89 8.51 6.84
C ARG A 143 3.53 7.85 6.63
N LEU A 144 3.44 6.55 6.93
CA LEU A 144 2.23 5.75 6.96
C LEU A 144 2.15 5.00 8.28
N ASP A 145 0.95 4.83 8.80
CA ASP A 145 0.67 4.08 10.01
C ASP A 145 0.42 2.60 9.70
N MET A 146 -0.10 2.32 8.50
CA MET A 146 -0.40 0.97 8.02
C MET A 146 -0.33 0.92 6.49
N VAL A 147 0.02 -0.25 5.94
CA VAL A 147 -0.12 -0.55 4.50
C VAL A 147 -1.06 -1.73 4.32
N ILE A 148 -2.01 -1.62 3.40
CA ILE A 148 -2.90 -2.71 2.96
C ILE A 148 -2.35 -3.27 1.65
N ALA A 149 -2.18 -4.60 1.57
CA ALA A 149 -1.59 -5.28 0.42
C ALA A 149 -2.28 -6.63 0.13
N ASP A 150 -2.14 -7.11 -1.12
CA ASP A 150 -2.64 -8.41 -1.61
C ASP A 150 -1.68 -9.59 -1.35
N ARG A 151 -0.56 -9.30 -0.68
CA ARG A 151 0.50 -10.25 -0.34
C ARG A 151 1.27 -9.78 0.89
N PRO A 152 1.98 -10.68 1.59
CA PRO A 152 2.86 -10.29 2.70
C PRO A 152 4.04 -9.46 2.19
N MET A 153 4.73 -8.83 3.12
CA MET A 153 5.95 -8.07 2.85
C MET A 153 7.02 -8.98 2.23
N PRO A 154 7.68 -8.55 1.12
CA PRO A 154 8.77 -9.31 0.52
C PRO A 154 9.96 -9.47 1.48
N GLU A 155 10.48 -10.70 1.62
CA GLU A 155 11.58 -11.03 2.53
C GLU A 155 12.91 -10.32 2.20
N ASN A 156 13.10 -9.92 0.94
CA ASN A 156 14.33 -9.27 0.47
C ASN A 156 14.36 -7.74 0.70
N LEU A 157 13.32 -7.16 1.29
CA LEU A 157 13.31 -5.74 1.64
C LEU A 157 13.95 -5.53 3.01
N ASN A 158 14.92 -4.64 3.08
CA ASN A 158 15.56 -4.24 4.34
C ASN A 158 14.68 -3.22 5.11
N VAL A 159 13.41 -3.58 5.31
CA VAL A 159 12.41 -2.78 6.04
C VAL A 159 11.89 -3.61 7.21
N ARG A 160 11.85 -3.03 8.38
CA ARG A 160 11.24 -3.67 9.55
C ARG A 160 9.72 -3.50 9.50
N GLY A 161 9.00 -4.58 9.26
CA GLY A 161 7.54 -4.60 9.24
C GLY A 161 7.00 -5.95 9.68
N TYR A 162 5.72 -5.99 10.00
CA TYR A 162 5.00 -7.19 10.42
C TYR A 162 3.70 -7.33 9.65
N ASP A 163 3.48 -8.53 9.11
CA ASP A 163 2.28 -8.87 8.37
C ASP A 163 1.17 -9.31 9.34
N HIS A 164 0.01 -8.72 9.18
CA HIS A 164 -1.22 -9.11 9.86
C HIS A 164 -2.21 -9.60 8.81
N PHE A 165 -2.46 -10.89 8.77
CA PHE A 165 -3.42 -11.48 7.85
C PHE A 165 -4.83 -10.99 8.18
N LEU A 166 -5.47 -10.28 7.25
CA LEU A 166 -6.82 -9.74 7.40
C LEU A 166 -7.87 -10.76 6.99
N GLY A 167 -7.58 -11.58 5.99
CA GLY A 167 -8.48 -12.62 5.52
C GLY A 167 -8.25 -12.94 4.04
N GLU A 168 -9.09 -13.80 3.52
CA GLU A 168 -9.07 -14.23 2.12
C GLU A 168 -10.47 -14.33 1.53
N SER A 169 -10.55 -14.16 0.22
CA SER A 169 -11.77 -14.28 -0.56
C SER A 169 -11.57 -15.24 -1.72
N GLY A 170 -12.59 -15.99 -2.08
CA GLY A 170 -12.68 -16.62 -3.40
C GLY A 170 -12.73 -15.56 -4.50
N VAL A 171 -12.69 -16.00 -5.73
CA VAL A 171 -12.70 -15.14 -6.92
C VAL A 171 -13.94 -15.46 -7.76
N SER A 172 -14.67 -14.42 -8.14
CA SER A 172 -15.82 -14.50 -9.06
C SER A 172 -15.44 -13.94 -10.44
N ILE A 173 -15.97 -14.56 -11.48
CA ILE A 173 -15.84 -14.09 -12.85
C ILE A 173 -17.07 -13.29 -13.21
N PHE A 174 -16.86 -12.08 -13.71
CA PHE A 174 -17.89 -11.13 -14.09
C PHE A 174 -17.84 -10.82 -15.57
N GLY A 175 -18.96 -10.39 -16.11
CA GLY A 175 -19.07 -9.88 -17.48
C GLY A 175 -20.35 -9.09 -17.70
N ALA A 176 -20.33 -8.20 -18.69
CA ALA A 176 -21.52 -7.50 -19.12
C ALA A 176 -22.56 -8.49 -19.65
N LYS A 177 -23.86 -8.18 -19.48
CA LYS A 177 -24.97 -9.01 -19.98
C LYS A 177 -24.96 -9.17 -21.50
N SER A 178 -24.31 -8.24 -22.21
CA SER A 178 -24.15 -8.25 -23.67
C SER A 178 -23.06 -9.22 -24.18
N LEU A 179 -22.20 -9.71 -23.27
CA LEU A 179 -21.14 -10.63 -23.68
C LEU A 179 -21.75 -11.98 -24.10
N PRO A 180 -21.35 -12.51 -25.27
CA PRO A 180 -21.85 -13.81 -25.71
C PRO A 180 -21.32 -14.91 -24.78
N GLY A 181 -22.23 -15.69 -24.22
CA GLY A 181 -21.85 -16.95 -23.57
C GLY A 181 -21.20 -17.91 -24.59
N ASN A 182 -20.32 -18.76 -24.14
CA ASN A 182 -19.65 -19.73 -25.01
C ASN A 182 -20.53 -20.95 -25.32
N GLY A 183 -21.57 -20.77 -26.14
CA GLY A 183 -22.29 -21.87 -26.80
C GLY A 183 -22.93 -22.91 -25.90
N GLY A 184 -23.39 -22.56 -24.69
CA GLY A 184 -24.08 -23.47 -23.77
C GLY A 184 -23.16 -24.36 -22.91
N ARG A 185 -21.84 -24.15 -22.93
CA ARG A 185 -20.91 -24.82 -22.01
C ARG A 185 -21.11 -24.31 -20.58
N SER A 186 -21.04 -25.22 -19.62
CA SER A 186 -21.08 -24.87 -18.19
C SER A 186 -19.75 -24.23 -17.77
N PHE A 187 -19.79 -23.44 -16.68
CA PHE A 187 -18.57 -22.95 -16.02
C PHE A 187 -17.79 -24.13 -15.40
N PRO A 188 -16.46 -24.19 -15.53
CA PRO A 188 -15.57 -23.14 -16.06
C PRO A 188 -15.30 -23.22 -17.58
N GLN A 189 -15.72 -24.26 -18.29
CA GLN A 189 -15.43 -24.46 -19.72
C GLN A 189 -16.06 -23.37 -20.61
N SER A 190 -17.05 -22.64 -20.09
CA SER A 190 -17.62 -21.47 -20.76
C SER A 190 -16.61 -20.32 -20.93
N LEU A 191 -15.46 -20.34 -20.23
CA LEU A 191 -14.38 -19.36 -20.36
C LEU A 191 -13.43 -19.62 -21.53
N ASP A 192 -13.48 -20.81 -22.13
CA ASP A 192 -12.54 -21.17 -23.19
C ASP A 192 -12.82 -20.37 -24.47
N GLY A 193 -11.81 -19.65 -24.99
CA GLY A 193 -11.88 -18.83 -26.21
C GLY A 193 -12.63 -17.48 -26.06
N VAL A 194 -13.26 -17.16 -24.92
CA VAL A 194 -13.95 -15.88 -24.73
C VAL A 194 -12.98 -14.74 -24.44
N PRO A 195 -13.36 -13.47 -24.75
CA PRO A 195 -12.52 -12.33 -24.41
C PRO A 195 -12.40 -12.18 -22.89
N PHE A 196 -11.16 -12.02 -22.41
CA PHE A 196 -10.86 -11.91 -20.99
C PHE A 196 -9.92 -10.72 -20.71
N LEU A 197 -10.20 -9.99 -19.63
CA LEU A 197 -9.41 -8.90 -19.13
C LEU A 197 -8.62 -9.40 -17.91
N LEU A 198 -7.30 -9.33 -17.98
CA LEU A 198 -6.42 -9.76 -16.90
C LEU A 198 -5.99 -8.57 -16.03
N PRO A 199 -5.84 -8.78 -14.71
CA PRO A 199 -5.03 -7.86 -13.90
C PRO A 199 -3.58 -7.89 -14.36
N GLY A 200 -2.84 -6.81 -14.18
CA GLY A 200 -1.44 -6.69 -14.56
C GLY A 200 -0.53 -7.71 -13.86
N VAL A 201 0.65 -7.97 -14.42
CA VAL A 201 1.60 -8.99 -13.93
C VAL A 201 2.07 -8.78 -12.50
N GLU A 202 2.05 -7.55 -12.02
CA GLU A 202 2.42 -7.21 -10.63
C GLU A 202 1.32 -7.53 -9.61
N VAL A 203 0.09 -7.80 -10.05
CA VAL A 203 -1.03 -8.17 -9.19
C VAL A 203 -0.96 -9.67 -8.87
N ALA A 204 -1.04 -10.04 -7.58
CA ALA A 204 -0.93 -11.45 -7.17
C ALA A 204 -1.99 -12.35 -7.82
N LEU A 205 -3.16 -11.81 -8.13
CA LEU A 205 -4.25 -12.51 -8.79
C LEU A 205 -3.88 -12.95 -10.21
N HIS A 206 -3.07 -12.19 -10.95
CA HIS A 206 -2.62 -12.53 -12.31
C HIS A 206 -2.03 -13.94 -12.36
N ALA A 207 -0.97 -14.18 -11.60
CA ALA A 207 -0.28 -15.48 -11.62
C ALA A 207 -1.17 -16.63 -11.10
N ARG A 208 -2.11 -16.34 -10.21
CA ARG A 208 -3.07 -17.34 -9.69
C ARG A 208 -4.09 -17.72 -10.75
N LEU A 209 -4.61 -16.73 -11.51
CA LEU A 209 -5.53 -16.98 -12.63
C LEU A 209 -4.85 -17.74 -13.76
N MET A 210 -3.65 -17.36 -14.16
CA MET A 210 -2.92 -18.05 -15.23
C MET A 210 -2.67 -19.53 -14.89
N ARG A 211 -2.26 -19.83 -13.66
CA ARG A 211 -2.10 -21.24 -13.22
C ARG A 211 -3.43 -21.98 -13.16
N TRP A 212 -4.51 -21.32 -12.79
CA TRP A 212 -5.82 -21.93 -12.78
C TRP A 212 -6.31 -22.22 -14.20
N PHE A 213 -6.18 -21.28 -15.15
CA PHE A 213 -6.49 -21.53 -16.56
C PHE A 213 -5.72 -22.74 -17.12
N GLU A 214 -4.44 -22.82 -16.81
CA GLU A 214 -3.60 -23.96 -17.22
C GLU A 214 -4.11 -25.28 -16.61
N SER A 215 -4.41 -25.32 -15.31
CA SER A 215 -4.91 -26.52 -14.61
C SER A 215 -6.26 -27.01 -15.15
N GLU A 216 -7.14 -26.09 -15.56
CA GLU A 216 -8.45 -26.38 -16.15
C GLU A 216 -8.40 -26.55 -17.67
N ARG A 217 -7.22 -26.38 -18.28
CA ARG A 217 -7.01 -26.42 -19.75
C ARG A 217 -7.88 -25.42 -20.50
N LEU A 218 -8.00 -24.22 -19.96
CA LEU A 218 -8.76 -23.11 -20.51
C LEU A 218 -7.84 -22.12 -21.22
N HIS A 219 -8.25 -21.65 -22.39
CA HIS A 219 -7.51 -20.69 -23.20
C HIS A 219 -8.38 -19.48 -23.53
N PRO A 220 -8.73 -18.65 -22.52
CA PRO A 220 -9.45 -17.43 -22.80
C PRO A 220 -8.60 -16.51 -23.69
N ARG A 221 -9.25 -15.74 -24.54
CA ARG A 221 -8.56 -14.79 -25.42
C ARG A 221 -8.30 -13.51 -24.63
N ILE A 222 -7.06 -13.32 -24.17
CA ILE A 222 -6.68 -12.12 -23.44
C ILE A 222 -6.76 -10.90 -24.36
N VAL A 223 -7.63 -9.94 -24.03
CA VAL A 223 -7.88 -8.73 -24.83
C VAL A 223 -7.36 -7.46 -24.17
N GLY A 224 -6.90 -7.54 -22.92
CA GLY A 224 -6.26 -6.45 -22.21
C GLY A 224 -5.67 -6.90 -20.88
N GLU A 225 -4.64 -6.19 -20.43
CA GLU A 225 -4.00 -6.32 -19.12
C GLU A 225 -4.03 -4.96 -18.42
N PHE A 226 -4.35 -4.93 -17.12
CA PHE A 226 -4.62 -3.70 -16.39
C PHE A 226 -3.94 -3.71 -15.02
N ASP A 227 -3.09 -2.72 -14.76
CA ASP A 227 -2.52 -2.51 -13.43
C ASP A 227 -3.58 -1.90 -12.47
N ASP A 228 -4.54 -1.16 -13.00
CA ASP A 228 -5.65 -0.58 -12.25
C ASP A 228 -6.92 -1.43 -12.41
N THR A 229 -7.40 -1.99 -11.30
CA THR A 229 -8.59 -2.84 -11.29
C THR A 229 -9.88 -2.07 -11.56
N ALA A 230 -9.96 -0.78 -11.24
CA ALA A 230 -11.15 0.02 -11.52
C ALA A 230 -11.28 0.29 -13.02
N LEU A 231 -10.16 0.56 -13.71
CA LEU A 231 -10.13 0.69 -15.16
C LEU A 231 -10.52 -0.65 -15.83
N MET A 232 -9.98 -1.78 -15.35
CA MET A 232 -10.36 -3.12 -15.84
C MET A 232 -11.86 -3.36 -15.72
N MET A 233 -12.48 -3.02 -14.59
CA MET A 233 -13.92 -3.17 -14.36
C MET A 233 -14.73 -2.29 -15.30
N ALA A 234 -14.29 -1.06 -15.59
CA ALA A 234 -14.96 -0.17 -16.55
C ALA A 234 -14.96 -0.76 -17.98
N PHE A 235 -13.85 -1.34 -18.44
CA PHE A 235 -13.80 -2.09 -19.70
C PHE A 235 -14.70 -3.32 -19.67
N GLY A 236 -14.75 -4.05 -18.55
CA GLY A 236 -15.63 -5.20 -18.35
C GLY A 236 -17.12 -4.80 -18.41
N GLN A 237 -17.50 -3.70 -17.78
CA GLN A 237 -18.83 -3.11 -17.84
C GLN A 237 -19.22 -2.73 -19.28
N ALA A 238 -18.28 -2.17 -20.05
CA ALA A 238 -18.47 -1.84 -21.44
C ALA A 238 -18.56 -3.07 -22.37
N GLY A 239 -18.38 -4.29 -21.84
CA GLY A 239 -18.47 -5.53 -22.61
C GLY A 239 -17.21 -5.90 -23.41
N ALA A 240 -16.04 -5.34 -23.07
CA ALA A 240 -14.78 -5.67 -23.73
C ALA A 240 -14.32 -7.10 -23.44
N GLY A 241 -14.67 -7.66 -22.28
CA GLY A 241 -14.32 -9.03 -21.89
C GLY A 241 -14.79 -9.38 -20.48
N TYR A 242 -14.68 -10.65 -20.14
CA TYR A 242 -14.85 -11.13 -18.76
C TYR A 242 -13.66 -10.72 -17.89
N PHE A 243 -13.89 -10.55 -16.61
CA PHE A 243 -12.85 -10.19 -15.64
C PHE A 243 -13.07 -10.89 -14.30
N ALA A 244 -12.01 -11.00 -13.53
CA ALA A 244 -12.00 -11.61 -12.21
C ALA A 244 -11.93 -10.54 -11.10
N ALA A 245 -12.68 -10.77 -10.00
CA ALA A 245 -12.59 -9.94 -8.80
C ALA A 245 -12.98 -10.74 -7.55
N PRO A 246 -12.65 -10.24 -6.32
CA PRO A 246 -12.97 -10.93 -5.08
C PRO A 246 -14.46 -11.17 -4.88
N THR A 247 -14.83 -12.40 -4.52
CA THR A 247 -16.22 -12.77 -4.20
C THR A 247 -16.77 -11.95 -3.02
N ALA A 248 -15.90 -11.55 -2.07
CA ALA A 248 -16.29 -10.73 -0.92
C ALA A 248 -16.96 -9.40 -1.27
N ILE A 249 -16.72 -8.87 -2.49
CA ILE A 249 -17.32 -7.62 -2.98
C ILE A 249 -18.28 -7.85 -4.17
N GLU A 250 -18.65 -9.09 -4.46
CA GLU A 250 -19.49 -9.49 -5.60
C GLU A 250 -20.77 -8.67 -5.73
N ALA A 251 -21.55 -8.57 -4.63
CA ALA A 251 -22.81 -7.83 -4.62
C ALA A 251 -22.64 -6.34 -4.97
N THR A 252 -21.50 -5.75 -4.56
CA THR A 252 -21.18 -4.36 -4.85
C THR A 252 -20.78 -4.18 -6.31
N ILE A 253 -19.96 -5.07 -6.86
CA ILE A 253 -19.56 -5.04 -8.28
C ILE A 253 -20.79 -5.16 -9.19
N ILE A 254 -21.67 -6.13 -8.93
CA ILE A 254 -22.90 -6.33 -9.70
C ILE A 254 -23.73 -5.04 -9.74
N ARG A 255 -23.92 -4.40 -8.58
CA ARG A 255 -24.74 -3.19 -8.47
C ARG A 255 -24.11 -1.97 -9.13
N GLN A 256 -22.79 -1.79 -8.98
CA GLN A 256 -22.10 -0.58 -9.48
C GLN A 256 -21.78 -0.64 -10.97
N HIS A 257 -21.46 -1.82 -11.48
CA HIS A 257 -20.99 -2.01 -12.86
C HIS A 257 -22.04 -2.66 -13.76
N GLU A 258 -23.23 -2.97 -13.22
CA GLU A 258 -24.34 -3.61 -13.98
C GLU A 258 -23.92 -4.91 -14.71
N VAL A 259 -22.93 -5.61 -14.16
CA VAL A 259 -22.43 -6.89 -14.66
C VAL A 259 -23.12 -8.08 -14.01
N GLN A 260 -22.94 -9.25 -14.58
CA GLN A 260 -23.42 -10.52 -14.04
C GLN A 260 -22.24 -11.44 -13.68
N VAL A 261 -22.47 -12.34 -12.74
CA VAL A 261 -21.52 -13.40 -12.39
C VAL A 261 -21.67 -14.55 -13.38
N LEU A 262 -20.56 -14.93 -14.01
CA LEU A 262 -20.50 -16.12 -14.88
C LEU A 262 -20.25 -17.39 -14.03
N GLY A 263 -19.44 -17.27 -12.99
CA GLY A 263 -19.13 -18.38 -12.06
C GLY A 263 -18.14 -17.95 -10.98
N ARG A 264 -17.90 -18.85 -10.04
CA ARG A 264 -16.96 -18.64 -8.92
C ARG A 264 -15.85 -19.66 -8.98
N ILE A 265 -14.62 -19.19 -8.71
CA ILE A 265 -13.41 -20.03 -8.68
C ILE A 265 -13.04 -20.25 -7.22
N GLU A 266 -13.32 -21.45 -6.71
CA GLU A 266 -12.98 -21.82 -5.33
C GLU A 266 -11.50 -22.12 -5.13
N ALA A 267 -10.82 -22.56 -6.20
CA ALA A 267 -9.40 -22.88 -6.15
C ALA A 267 -8.47 -21.67 -6.10
N VAL A 268 -8.95 -20.48 -6.47
CA VAL A 268 -8.18 -19.24 -6.44
C VAL A 268 -8.64 -18.42 -5.23
N ARG A 269 -7.70 -18.09 -4.36
CA ARG A 269 -7.94 -17.26 -3.17
C ARG A 269 -7.16 -15.97 -3.28
N GLU A 270 -7.81 -14.86 -3.02
CA GLU A 270 -7.20 -13.56 -2.91
C GLU A 270 -7.04 -13.20 -1.43
N GLN A 271 -5.81 -12.97 -1.01
CA GLN A 271 -5.44 -12.73 0.38
C GLN A 271 -5.17 -11.26 0.60
N ILE A 272 -5.57 -10.73 1.75
CA ILE A 272 -5.31 -9.34 2.11
C ILE A 272 -4.58 -9.28 3.45
N TYR A 273 -3.60 -8.40 3.50
CA TYR A 273 -2.73 -8.18 4.65
C TYR A 273 -2.74 -6.71 5.05
N ALA A 274 -2.65 -6.46 6.35
CA ALA A 274 -2.20 -5.18 6.89
C ALA A 274 -0.73 -5.33 7.30
N ILE A 275 0.10 -4.39 6.88
CA ILE A 275 1.53 -4.36 7.22
C ILE A 275 1.77 -3.15 8.09
N THR A 276 2.40 -3.34 9.25
CA THR A 276 2.69 -2.29 10.23
C THR A 276 4.12 -2.39 10.73
N THR A 277 4.61 -1.36 11.42
CA THR A 277 5.93 -1.39 12.08
C THR A 277 5.92 -2.13 13.42
N GLU A 278 4.75 -2.45 13.96
CA GLU A 278 4.56 -3.09 15.25
C GLU A 278 4.10 -4.54 15.11
N ARG A 279 4.75 -5.44 15.83
CA ARG A 279 4.35 -6.86 15.89
C ARG A 279 3.03 -7.07 16.63
N LYS A 280 2.81 -6.30 17.70
CA LYS A 280 1.57 -6.31 18.48
C LYS A 280 0.83 -5.01 18.17
N LEU A 281 -0.37 -5.13 17.64
CA LEU A 281 -1.19 -3.97 17.30
C LEU A 281 -1.61 -3.24 18.57
N THR A 282 -1.10 -2.03 18.75
CA THR A 282 -1.45 -1.14 19.86
C THR A 282 -2.34 -0.01 19.40
N HIS A 283 -2.24 0.39 18.13
CA HIS A 283 -3.03 1.48 17.55
C HIS A 283 -4.52 1.09 17.45
N PRO A 284 -5.46 1.85 18.09
CA PRO A 284 -6.88 1.48 18.17
C PRO A 284 -7.54 1.33 16.80
N ILE A 285 -7.27 2.25 15.86
CA ILE A 285 -7.85 2.23 14.51
C ILE A 285 -7.37 0.99 13.74
N ILE A 286 -6.08 0.66 13.79
CA ILE A 286 -5.54 -0.53 13.12
C ILE A 286 -6.17 -1.79 13.69
N THR A 287 -6.30 -1.87 15.02
CA THR A 287 -6.94 -3.00 15.69
C THR A 287 -8.40 -3.17 15.26
N ALA A 288 -9.14 -2.06 15.14
CA ALA A 288 -10.54 -2.08 14.69
C ALA A 288 -10.65 -2.53 13.24
N ILE A 289 -9.81 -2.02 12.33
CA ILE A 289 -9.76 -2.44 10.93
C ILE A 289 -9.49 -3.95 10.82
N CYS A 290 -8.48 -4.46 11.55
CA CYS A 290 -8.14 -5.88 11.52
C CYS A 290 -9.30 -6.76 12.01
N ARG A 291 -9.97 -6.38 13.10
CA ARG A 291 -11.15 -7.11 13.61
C ARG A 291 -12.29 -7.09 12.62
N PHE A 292 -12.62 -5.93 12.09
CA PHE A 292 -13.70 -5.77 11.11
C PHE A 292 -13.43 -6.60 9.85
N ALA A 293 -12.19 -6.58 9.34
CA ALA A 293 -11.81 -7.41 8.21
C ALA A 293 -12.07 -8.89 8.45
N GLN A 294 -11.63 -9.40 9.60
CA GLN A 294 -11.72 -10.81 9.95
C GLN A 294 -13.16 -11.28 10.21
N HIS A 295 -14.03 -10.43 10.72
CA HIS A 295 -15.41 -10.80 11.08
C HIS A 295 -16.43 -10.44 10.01
N ASP A 296 -16.35 -9.22 9.44
CA ASP A 296 -17.43 -8.66 8.63
C ASP A 296 -17.17 -8.75 7.12
N ILE A 297 -15.90 -8.77 6.71
CA ILE A 297 -15.54 -8.85 5.27
C ILE A 297 -15.24 -10.29 4.87
N PHE A 298 -14.39 -10.97 5.64
CA PHE A 298 -13.84 -12.29 5.31
C PHE A 298 -14.35 -13.41 6.23
N GLY A 299 -15.09 -13.10 7.30
CA GLY A 299 -15.55 -14.05 8.32
C GLY A 299 -16.58 -15.07 7.85
N GLY A 300 -17.13 -14.89 6.65
CA GLY A 300 -18.05 -15.87 6.01
C GLY A 300 -17.36 -17.06 5.33
N THR A 301 -16.04 -17.07 5.23
CA THR A 301 -15.26 -18.13 4.57
C THR A 301 -14.38 -18.85 5.59
N ASN A 302 -14.93 -19.97 6.14
CA ASN A 302 -14.25 -21.07 6.84
C ASN A 302 -12.81 -20.82 7.32
N THR A 303 -12.67 -20.58 8.62
CA THR A 303 -11.40 -20.82 9.33
C THR A 303 -11.03 -22.30 9.15
N PRO A 304 -9.85 -22.66 8.61
CA PRO A 304 -9.46 -24.06 8.55
C PRO A 304 -9.35 -24.59 9.98
N LYS A 305 -10.21 -25.55 10.35
CA LYS A 305 -10.13 -26.28 11.62
C LYS A 305 -8.71 -26.82 11.77
N LYS A 306 -7.95 -26.32 12.75
CA LYS A 306 -6.71 -26.93 13.19
C LYS A 306 -6.96 -28.42 13.41
N ARG A 307 -6.39 -29.28 12.59
CA ARG A 307 -6.33 -30.72 12.84
C ARG A 307 -5.60 -30.90 14.17
N LYS A 308 -6.31 -31.43 15.17
CA LYS A 308 -5.68 -31.93 16.40
C LYS A 308 -4.73 -33.04 15.98
N PRO A 309 -3.49 -33.07 16.50
CA PRO A 309 -2.63 -34.23 16.31
C PRO A 309 -3.33 -35.44 16.99
N SER A 310 -3.60 -36.48 16.19
CA SER A 310 -4.03 -37.76 16.69
C SER A 310 -2.90 -38.33 17.53
N GLY A 311 -3.11 -38.44 18.83
CA GLY A 311 -2.20 -39.15 19.70
C GLY A 311 -2.14 -40.63 19.34
N LYS A 312 -0.92 -41.12 19.25
CA LYS A 312 -0.47 -42.45 19.67
C LYS A 312 0.97 -42.33 20.11
#